data_f92b9a79892bf4327869bed6386fd93e
#
_entry.id   f92b9a79892bf4327869bed6386fd93e
#
_cell.length_a   1.000
_cell.length_b   1.000
_cell.length_c   1.000
_cell.angle_alpha   90.00
_cell.angle_beta   90.00
_cell.angle_gamma   90.00
#
_symmetry.space_group_name_H-M   'P 1'
#
loop_
_entity.id
_entity.type
_entity.pdbx_description
1 polymer ?
#
loop_
_entity_poly.entity_id
_entity_poly.type
_entity_poly.pdbx_seq_one_letter_code
_entity_poly.pdbx_strand_id
1 'polypeptide(L)'
;MGMQMTSNGTGIYYKPGIEWRKNTQILADVGVHFTKHGQSVNSFGLMNGNSSIYLDLSAVLKQELFKTMIAGFFKPIIIIQGGSIADLSTISKINNLGNWRTKYAFGTGIQFYNGRILNELLFKFNKNNLVDDGRIACQLAMYWK
;
A
#
# COMPACT_ATOMS: atom_id res chain seq x y z
N MET A 1 -6.86 4.79 10.71
CA MET A 1 -7.44 3.81 9.78
C MET A 1 -7.56 4.46 8.41
N GLY A 2 -7.35 3.74 7.32
CA GLY A 2 -7.40 4.36 6.00
C GLY A 2 -7.67 3.36 4.89
N MET A 3 -7.90 3.91 3.71
CA MET A 3 -8.05 3.16 2.46
C MET A 3 -6.88 3.47 1.55
N GLN A 4 -6.43 2.48 0.81
CA GLN A 4 -5.43 2.63 -0.25
C GLN A 4 -6.00 2.10 -1.55
N MET A 5 -5.73 2.82 -2.63
CA MET A 5 -6.07 2.42 -4.00
C MET A 5 -4.79 2.37 -4.82
N THR A 6 -4.61 1.29 -5.55
CA THR A 6 -3.54 1.13 -6.54
C THR A 6 -4.15 0.80 -7.89
N SER A 7 -3.33 0.77 -8.92
CA SER A 7 -3.76 0.37 -10.28
C SER A 7 -4.44 -1.01 -10.32
N ASN A 8 -4.07 -1.91 -9.40
CA ASN A 8 -4.48 -3.31 -9.42
C ASN A 8 -5.46 -3.69 -8.31
N GLY A 9 -5.84 -2.75 -7.43
CA GLY A 9 -6.77 -3.08 -6.37
C GLY A 9 -6.94 -2.02 -5.30
N THR A 10 -7.73 -2.36 -4.30
CA THR A 10 -8.03 -1.52 -3.14
C THR A 10 -7.72 -2.26 -1.86
N GLY A 11 -7.35 -1.54 -0.82
CA GLY A 11 -7.09 -2.13 0.49
C GLY A 11 -7.56 -1.23 1.63
N ILE A 12 -7.78 -1.87 2.76
CA ILE A 12 -8.06 -1.21 4.04
C ILE A 12 -6.83 -1.43 4.91
N TYR A 13 -6.32 -0.34 5.48
CA TYR A 13 -5.07 -0.33 6.22
C TYR A 13 -5.21 0.38 7.55
N TYR A 14 -4.49 -0.14 8.53
CA TYR A 14 -4.27 0.50 9.82
C TYR A 14 -2.79 0.84 9.92
N LYS A 15 -2.47 2.14 10.11
CA LYS A 15 -1.10 2.64 10.18
C LYS A 15 -0.84 3.37 11.49
N PRO A 16 -0.67 2.63 12.60
CA PRO A 16 -0.16 3.23 13.83
C PRO A 16 1.30 3.63 13.63
N GLY A 17 1.71 4.72 14.26
CA GLY A 17 3.09 5.15 14.15
C GLY A 17 3.50 6.17 15.19
N ILE A 18 4.79 6.40 15.22
CA ILE A 18 5.43 7.37 16.08
C ILE A 18 6.26 8.37 15.25
N GLU A 19 6.31 9.59 15.69
CA GLU A 19 7.26 10.56 15.18
C GLU A 19 8.60 10.35 15.91
N TRP A 20 9.58 9.77 15.19
CA TRP A 20 10.90 9.52 15.76
C TRP A 20 11.76 10.77 15.81
N ARG A 21 11.70 11.57 14.77
CA ARG A 21 12.37 12.87 14.68
C ARG A 21 11.42 13.85 13.99
N LYS A 22 11.72 15.13 14.14
CA LYS A 22 11.00 16.17 13.43
C LYS A 22 10.93 15.83 11.92
N ASN A 23 9.74 15.67 11.39
CA ASN A 23 9.44 15.29 10.00
C ASN A 23 9.73 13.83 9.62
N THR A 24 10.14 12.95 10.56
CA THR A 24 10.38 11.52 10.29
C THR A 24 9.42 10.69 11.12
N GLN A 25 8.66 9.82 10.46
CA GLN A 25 7.69 8.94 11.09
C GLN A 25 8.06 7.48 10.82
N ILE A 26 7.93 6.66 11.85
CA ILE A 26 7.99 5.19 11.73
C ILE A 26 6.56 4.69 11.93
N LEU A 27 6.05 4.00 10.92
CA LEU A 27 4.67 3.50 10.90
C LEU A 27 4.71 1.98 10.75
N ALA A 28 3.81 1.31 11.45
CA ALA A 28 3.44 -0.06 11.09
C ALA A 28 2.31 0.02 10.07
N ASP A 29 2.36 -0.79 9.03
CA ASP A 29 1.34 -0.86 7.99
C ASP A 29 0.73 -2.26 8.03
N VAL A 30 -0.49 -2.35 8.53
CA VAL A 30 -1.24 -3.60 8.65
C VAL A 30 -2.51 -3.46 7.84
N GLY A 31 -2.67 -4.29 6.83
CA GLY A 31 -3.81 -4.13 5.95
C GLY A 31 -4.21 -5.37 5.18
N VAL A 32 -5.42 -5.31 4.65
CA VAL A 32 -5.97 -6.30 3.74
C VAL A 32 -6.17 -5.64 2.38
N HIS A 33 -5.61 -6.26 1.37
CA HIS A 33 -5.65 -5.77 0.01
C HIS A 33 -6.44 -6.72 -0.90
N PHE A 34 -7.36 -6.15 -1.66
CA PHE A 34 -8.21 -6.86 -2.61
C PHE A 34 -7.75 -6.52 -4.02
N THR A 35 -7.38 -7.53 -4.80
CA THR A 35 -6.97 -7.35 -6.19
C THR A 35 -7.89 -8.10 -7.13
N LYS A 36 -8.08 -7.55 -8.31
CA LYS A 36 -8.62 -8.29 -9.45
C LYS A 36 -7.43 -8.62 -10.36
N HIS A 37 -7.09 -9.89 -10.45
CA HIS A 37 -6.18 -10.33 -11.50
C HIS A 37 -6.87 -10.18 -12.84
N GLY A 38 -6.10 -9.71 -13.84
CA GLY A 38 -6.62 -9.34 -15.14
C GLY A 38 -7.49 -10.42 -15.77
N GLN A 39 -8.54 -9.97 -16.39
CA GLN A 39 -9.48 -10.80 -17.13
C GLN A 39 -8.73 -11.56 -18.22
N SER A 40 -8.51 -12.86 -18.04
CA SER A 40 -8.17 -13.70 -19.16
C SER A 40 -9.48 -14.00 -19.91
N VAL A 41 -9.58 -13.47 -21.12
CA VAL A 41 -10.66 -13.85 -22.03
C VAL A 41 -10.37 -15.25 -22.50
N ASN A 42 -11.11 -16.23 -22.01
CA ASN A 42 -11.07 -17.57 -22.56
C ASN A 42 -11.62 -17.56 -23.99
N SER A 43 -11.20 -18.52 -24.81
CA SER A 43 -11.67 -18.72 -26.19
C SER A 43 -13.20 -18.79 -26.36
N PHE A 44 -13.95 -18.86 -25.28
CA PHE A 44 -15.43 -18.84 -25.22
C PHE A 44 -16.01 -17.51 -24.75
N GLY A 45 -15.21 -16.45 -24.60
CA GLY A 45 -15.70 -15.11 -24.18
C GLY A 45 -16.15 -15.00 -22.71
N LEU A 46 -15.91 -16.03 -21.89
CA LEU A 46 -16.19 -15.98 -20.46
C LEU A 46 -15.04 -15.29 -19.72
N MET A 47 -15.38 -14.19 -19.05
CA MET A 47 -14.44 -13.45 -18.20
C MET A 47 -14.32 -14.15 -16.85
N ASN A 48 -13.26 -14.90 -16.63
CA ASN A 48 -12.87 -15.41 -15.32
C ASN A 48 -12.00 -14.36 -14.64
N GLY A 49 -12.61 -13.51 -13.84
CA GLY A 49 -11.89 -12.60 -12.94
C GLY A 49 -11.56 -13.31 -11.63
N ASN A 50 -10.33 -13.76 -11.46
CA ASN A 50 -9.87 -14.23 -10.15
C ASN A 50 -9.60 -13.01 -9.26
N SER A 51 -10.36 -12.86 -8.19
CA SER A 51 -10.06 -11.91 -7.13
C SER A 51 -9.20 -12.59 -6.07
N SER A 52 -8.15 -11.91 -5.63
CA SER A 52 -7.28 -12.40 -4.56
C SER A 52 -7.30 -11.43 -3.39
N ILE A 53 -7.17 -11.98 -2.19
CA ILE A 53 -7.10 -11.24 -0.94
C ILE A 53 -5.71 -11.44 -0.36
N TYR A 54 -5.04 -10.33 -0.06
CA TYR A 54 -3.70 -10.35 0.53
C TYR A 54 -3.71 -9.69 1.89
N LEU A 55 -2.97 -10.28 2.84
CA LEU A 55 -2.63 -9.66 4.10
C LEU A 55 -1.25 -9.01 3.97
N ASP A 56 -1.15 -7.75 4.33
CA ASP A 56 0.06 -6.95 4.29
C ASP A 56 0.49 -6.57 5.71
N LEU A 57 1.72 -6.91 6.07
CA LEU A 57 2.35 -6.54 7.32
C LEU A 57 3.70 -5.89 7.02
N SER A 58 3.79 -4.58 7.21
CA SER A 58 4.99 -3.84 6.84
C SER A 58 5.33 -2.77 7.86
N ALA A 59 6.61 -2.41 7.92
CA ALA A 59 7.09 -1.19 8.54
C ALA A 59 7.36 -0.14 7.46
N VAL A 60 7.00 1.10 7.72
CA VAL A 60 7.19 2.22 6.82
C VAL A 60 7.97 3.31 7.52
N LEU A 61 9.08 3.69 6.94
CA LEU A 61 9.78 4.93 7.27
C LEU A 61 9.31 6.02 6.31
N LYS A 62 8.69 7.05 6.86
CA LYS A 62 8.22 8.21 6.09
C LYS A 62 8.97 9.45 6.51
N GLN A 63 9.51 10.16 5.54
CA GLN A 63 10.24 11.41 5.71
C GLN A 63 9.51 12.53 4.98
N GLU A 64 9.09 13.57 5.69
CA GLU A 64 8.66 14.82 5.11
C GLU A 64 9.88 15.65 4.70
N LEU A 65 9.95 16.08 3.45
CA LEU A 65 11.13 16.80 2.93
C LEU A 65 11.21 18.24 3.43
N PHE A 66 10.07 18.85 3.74
CA PHE A 66 10.02 20.24 4.20
C PHE A 66 9.22 20.35 5.49
N LYS A 67 9.64 21.27 6.36
CA LYS A 67 8.94 21.56 7.62
C LYS A 67 7.61 22.28 7.39
N THR A 68 7.55 23.10 6.35
CA THR A 68 6.37 23.90 5.99
C THR A 68 5.69 23.30 4.77
N MET A 69 4.40 23.53 4.66
CA MET A 69 3.64 23.13 3.47
C MET A 69 4.06 23.99 2.28
N ILE A 70 4.25 23.34 1.13
CA ILE A 70 4.46 24.07 -0.12
C ILE A 70 3.10 24.55 -0.62
N ALA A 71 3.05 25.79 -1.09
CA ALA A 71 1.81 26.47 -1.50
C ALA A 71 0.70 26.41 -0.43
N GLY A 72 1.06 26.23 0.84
CA GLY A 72 0.13 26.23 1.96
C GLY A 72 -0.72 24.97 2.16
N PHE A 73 -0.64 23.97 1.27
CA PHE A 73 -1.54 22.82 1.35
C PHE A 73 -0.91 21.42 1.17
N PHE A 74 0.29 21.28 0.63
CA PHE A 74 0.89 19.96 0.47
C PHE A 74 2.34 19.88 0.96
N LYS A 75 2.76 18.66 1.33
CA LYS A 75 4.13 18.34 1.72
C LYS A 75 4.66 17.19 0.87
N PRO A 76 5.82 17.36 0.23
CA PRO A 76 6.51 16.25 -0.41
C PRO A 76 7.03 15.27 0.64
N ILE A 77 6.93 13.98 0.34
CA ILE A 77 7.36 12.89 1.21
C ILE A 77 8.17 11.86 0.44
N ILE A 78 9.06 11.20 1.17
CA ILE A 78 9.75 9.99 0.73
C ILE A 78 9.35 8.88 1.68
N ILE A 79 9.16 7.68 1.14
CA ILE A 79 8.86 6.49 1.92
C ILE A 79 9.83 5.35 1.57
N ILE A 80 10.15 4.58 2.60
CA ILE A 80 10.79 3.27 2.49
C ILE A 80 9.91 2.31 3.27
N GLN A 81 9.55 1.19 2.65
CA GLN A 81 8.68 0.19 3.24
C GLN A 81 9.34 -1.18 3.15
N GLY A 82 9.28 -1.93 4.23
CA GLY A 82 9.73 -3.32 4.28
C GLY A 82 8.80 -4.17 5.12
N GLY A 83 8.56 -5.41 4.70
CA GLY A 83 7.64 -6.27 5.42
C GLY A 83 7.36 -7.57 4.69
N SER A 84 6.17 -8.10 4.91
CA SER A 84 5.72 -9.35 4.33
C SER A 84 4.28 -9.25 3.85
N ILE A 85 3.98 -9.98 2.80
CA ILE A 85 2.64 -10.09 2.24
C ILE A 85 2.28 -11.57 2.09
N ALA A 86 1.06 -11.93 2.44
CA ALA A 86 0.54 -13.28 2.32
C ALA A 86 -0.73 -13.32 1.47
N ASP A 87 -0.85 -14.32 0.62
CA ASP A 87 -2.06 -14.58 -0.14
C ASP A 87 -3.05 -15.38 0.72
N LEU A 88 -4.17 -14.76 1.05
CA LEU A 88 -5.24 -15.37 1.83
C LEU A 88 -6.21 -16.19 0.98
N SER A 89 -6.22 -16.03 -0.33
CA SER A 89 -7.13 -16.78 -1.23
C SER A 89 -6.76 -18.27 -1.33
N THR A 90 -5.53 -18.61 -1.00
CA THR A 90 -5.01 -19.99 -1.00
C THR A 90 -5.17 -20.72 0.33
N ILE A 91 -5.74 -20.09 1.36
CA ILE A 91 -5.93 -20.68 2.71
C ILE A 91 -6.87 -21.90 2.72
N SER A 92 -7.67 -22.11 1.68
CA SER A 92 -8.51 -23.31 1.59
C SER A 92 -7.73 -24.64 1.55
N LYS A 93 -6.42 -24.62 1.39
CA LYS A 93 -5.51 -25.76 1.56
C LYS A 93 -4.82 -25.68 2.93
N ILE A 94 -5.50 -26.16 3.92
CA ILE A 94 -5.34 -26.05 5.39
C ILE A 94 -3.93 -26.33 5.98
N ASN A 95 -2.92 -26.68 5.21
CA ASN A 95 -1.63 -27.11 5.76
C ASN A 95 -0.46 -26.14 5.59
N ASN A 96 -0.63 -25.01 4.95
CA ASN A 96 0.42 -23.98 4.88
C ASN A 96 -0.18 -22.62 5.23
N LEU A 97 0.06 -22.16 6.43
CA LEU A 97 -0.11 -20.75 6.81
C LEU A 97 0.64 -19.89 5.80
N GLY A 98 -0.07 -19.51 4.75
CA GLY A 98 0.24 -18.61 3.70
C GLY A 98 1.69 -18.57 3.22
N ASN A 99 1.89 -18.64 1.95
CA ASN A 99 3.18 -18.30 1.35
C ASN A 99 3.48 -16.81 1.62
N TRP A 100 4.05 -16.55 2.79
CA TRP A 100 4.56 -15.23 3.13
C TRP A 100 5.71 -14.90 2.19
N ARG A 101 5.61 -13.76 1.56
CA ARG A 101 6.68 -13.23 0.71
C ARG A 101 7.17 -11.92 1.28
N THR A 102 8.47 -11.78 1.37
CA THR A 102 9.10 -10.53 1.73
C THR A 102 8.79 -9.49 0.67
N LYS A 103 8.37 -8.30 1.11
CA LYS A 103 8.16 -7.16 0.22
C LYS A 103 8.98 -5.99 0.69
N TYR A 104 9.43 -5.20 -0.26
CA TYR A 104 9.98 -3.88 0.00
C TYR A 104 9.56 -2.92 -1.10
N ALA A 105 9.41 -1.68 -0.70
CA ALA A 105 9.09 -0.61 -1.60
C ALA A 105 9.82 0.66 -1.19
N PHE A 106 10.09 1.49 -2.16
CA PHE A 106 10.51 2.86 -1.93
C PHE A 106 9.73 3.77 -2.88
N GLY A 107 9.53 5.00 -2.46
CA GLY A 107 8.77 5.90 -3.29
C GLY A 107 8.81 7.33 -2.80
N THR A 108 8.23 8.18 -3.60
CA THR A 108 8.04 9.59 -3.32
C THR A 108 6.62 9.99 -3.61
N GLY A 109 6.18 11.08 -3.04
CA GLY A 109 4.84 11.58 -3.26
C GLY A 109 4.57 12.87 -2.55
N ILE A 110 3.31 13.17 -2.44
CA ILE A 110 2.81 14.32 -1.71
C ILE A 110 1.75 13.90 -0.70
N GLN A 111 1.72 14.61 0.43
CA GLN A 111 0.65 14.50 1.39
C GLN A 111 -0.03 15.85 1.59
N PHE A 112 -1.33 15.83 1.80
CA PHE A 112 -2.11 17.01 2.11
C PHE A 112 -3.26 16.68 3.07
N TYR A 113 -3.63 17.67 3.86
CA TYR A 113 -4.71 17.54 4.83
C TYR A 113 -5.98 18.18 4.32
N ASN A 114 -7.10 17.48 4.48
CA ASN A 114 -8.43 18.02 4.30
C ASN A 114 -9.22 17.75 5.58
N GLY A 115 -9.26 18.74 6.46
CA GLY A 115 -9.81 18.60 7.81
C GLY A 115 -9.07 17.51 8.61
N ARG A 116 -9.79 16.44 8.98
CA ARG A 116 -9.24 15.28 9.72
C ARG A 116 -8.68 14.19 8.82
N ILE A 117 -8.76 14.37 7.52
CA ILE A 117 -8.31 13.37 6.55
C ILE A 117 -6.93 13.74 6.05
N LEU A 118 -5.99 12.82 6.22
CA LEU A 118 -4.70 12.86 5.56
C LEU A 118 -4.80 12.11 4.24
N ASN A 119 -4.52 12.80 3.15
CA ASN A 119 -4.45 12.22 1.82
C ASN A 119 -2.99 12.10 1.39
N GLU A 120 -2.63 10.98 0.80
CA GLU A 120 -1.31 10.72 0.26
C GLU A 120 -1.43 10.25 -1.19
N LEU A 121 -0.70 10.89 -2.09
CA LEU A 121 -0.49 10.43 -3.45
C LEU A 121 0.96 10.00 -3.57
N LEU A 122 1.20 8.71 -3.78
CA LEU A 122 2.51 8.10 -3.79
C LEU A 122 2.80 7.44 -5.12
N PHE A 123 4.02 7.60 -5.59
CA PHE A 123 4.60 6.80 -6.67
C PHE A 123 5.63 5.88 -6.02
N LYS A 124 5.32 4.57 -5.99
CA LYS A 124 6.14 3.56 -5.33
C LYS A 124 6.67 2.55 -6.32
N PHE A 125 7.94 2.25 -6.21
CA PHE A 125 8.52 1.04 -6.79
C PHE A 125 8.38 -0.09 -5.78
N ASN A 126 7.71 -1.17 -6.15
CA ASN A 126 7.47 -2.34 -5.33
C ASN A 126 8.30 -3.51 -5.85
N LYS A 127 8.90 -4.27 -4.95
CA LYS A 127 9.58 -5.53 -5.28
C LYS A 127 9.08 -6.65 -4.37
N ASN A 128 8.91 -7.84 -4.95
CA ASN A 128 8.35 -9.00 -4.30
C ASN A 128 6.94 -8.75 -3.72
N ASN A 129 6.22 -7.81 -4.31
CA ASN A 129 4.83 -7.59 -4.00
C ASN A 129 3.98 -8.40 -5.00
N LEU A 130 3.13 -9.29 -4.50
CA LEU A 130 2.22 -10.10 -5.30
C LEU A 130 1.27 -9.26 -6.18
N VAL A 131 1.07 -8.00 -5.81
CA VAL A 131 0.13 -7.10 -6.48
C VAL A 131 0.81 -6.29 -7.58
N ASP A 132 1.99 -5.73 -7.29
CA ASP A 132 2.68 -4.74 -8.15
C ASP A 132 4.18 -5.04 -8.26
N ASP A 133 4.57 -6.31 -8.41
CA ASP A 133 5.98 -6.70 -8.40
C ASP A 133 6.77 -6.10 -9.57
N GLY A 134 7.86 -5.40 -9.22
CA GLY A 134 8.78 -4.80 -10.18
C GLY A 134 8.19 -3.63 -10.98
N ARG A 135 7.08 -3.03 -10.53
CA ARG A 135 6.41 -1.92 -11.21
C ARG A 135 6.38 -0.67 -10.35
N ILE A 136 6.34 0.47 -11.03
CA ILE A 136 6.01 1.73 -10.37
C ILE A 136 4.49 1.78 -10.25
N ALA A 137 4.00 1.77 -9.02
CA ALA A 137 2.58 1.90 -8.72
C ALA A 137 2.26 3.33 -8.28
N CYS A 138 1.17 3.86 -8.80
CA CYS A 138 0.54 5.06 -8.26
C CYS A 138 -0.42 4.61 -7.15
N GLN A 139 -0.24 5.12 -5.95
CA GLN A 139 -1.08 4.81 -4.80
C GLN A 139 -1.73 6.08 -4.28
N LEU A 140 -3.04 6.09 -4.22
CA LEU A 140 -3.82 7.08 -3.49
C LEU A 140 -4.23 6.48 -2.15
N ALA A 141 -3.93 7.17 -1.06
CA ALA A 141 -4.32 6.73 0.27
C ALA A 141 -5.01 7.85 1.03
N MET A 142 -6.01 7.50 1.80
CA MET A 142 -6.75 8.39 2.69
C MET A 142 -6.74 7.81 4.09
N TYR A 143 -6.33 8.60 5.07
CA TYR A 143 -6.28 8.20 6.47
C TYR A 143 -7.10 9.14 7.32
N TRP A 144 -7.88 8.58 8.23
CA TRP A 144 -8.61 9.33 9.26
C TRP A 144 -7.77 9.41 10.53
N LYS A 145 -7.67 10.59 11.08
CA LYS A 145 -7.10 10.82 12.42
C LYS A 145 -8.15 10.61 13.50
#